data_9f9164d82943c8b11978a940706f89e0
#
_entry.id   9f9164d82943c8b11978a940706f89e0
#
_cell.length_a   1.000
_cell.length_b   1.000
_cell.length_c   1.000
_cell.angle_alpha   90.00
_cell.angle_beta   90.00
_cell.angle_gamma   90.00
#
_symmetry.space_group_name_H-M   'P 1'
#
loop_
_entity.id
_entity.type
_entity.pdbx_description
1 polymer ?
#
loop_
_entity_poly.entity_id
_entity_poly.type
_entity_poly.pdbx_seq_one_letter_code
_entity_poly.pdbx_strand_id
1 'polypeptide(L)'
;MSWNIERPVNDVNTIRSYAPNTTDRRRLEEELATMRTVTVEIPLVIGGREVRTGTVVEVPCPDDRAVLLARVHLAGPAELRQAVESALAAREAWARMDWYHRVAIFVKAATLLAGPRRTRNIAAIMLNHSKNPYEAEIDLAELVDFWNFNAYFTRQIYEMQPGQYPGETNRFDWRPLEGFVLAIPPFNFYSIAGNLPTAPAMVGNVALWKPARAVLSSNYEIFKVLVEAGLPPGVINFVPFSSQDANVLLDHPDLAGVHFTGSYDSLVHIWKRVGENLEKYRNFPRIVGETGGKDFIFMHPSAEIRGTVVNLIRGSFEYQGQKCSACSRAYIPASRWPEVERMLKAEVPKVTIGPVNELRNLMGAVIDEAAFTNIQRYLEFAKGHPAEYSFVVDGGADRAKGWFVRPTVIRTNDPRAKLMSEEIFGPVLTIYVYPDDKFEETLSLCDSTSPYGLTGAVFGRDTDAVATAETRLRWSAGNFYINDKPTGAIVSRQPFGGARRSGTNDKAGSLLNLLRWVTPRNIKETAVLPDDWRRPFMG
;
A
#
# COMPACT_ATOMS: atom_id res chain seq x y z
N MET A 1 11.00 23.11 -25.51
CA MET A 1 9.64 23.25 -24.93
C MET A 1 9.72 22.78 -23.48
N SER A 2 9.44 23.65 -22.51
CA SER A 2 9.34 23.23 -21.12
C SER A 2 7.98 22.55 -20.94
N TRP A 3 7.97 21.24 -20.76
CA TRP A 3 6.77 20.51 -20.36
C TRP A 3 6.40 20.91 -18.94
N ASN A 4 5.39 21.75 -18.82
CA ASN A 4 4.91 22.21 -17.53
C ASN A 4 3.82 21.26 -17.03
N ILE A 5 4.21 20.25 -16.25
CA ILE A 5 3.23 19.41 -15.51
C ILE A 5 2.88 20.21 -14.26
N GLU A 6 1.69 20.79 -14.23
CA GLU A 6 1.18 21.48 -13.04
C GLU A 6 0.94 20.46 -11.91
N ARG A 7 0.92 20.96 -10.67
CA ARG A 7 0.58 20.12 -9.51
C ARG A 7 -0.85 19.62 -9.67
N PRO A 8 -1.07 18.29 -9.68
CA PRO A 8 -2.41 17.72 -9.86
C PRO A 8 -3.35 18.03 -8.69
N VAL A 9 -4.64 17.96 -8.97
CA VAL A 9 -5.68 17.89 -7.96
C VAL A 9 -5.97 16.42 -7.69
N ASN A 10 -6.12 16.04 -6.43
CA ASN A 10 -6.38 14.64 -6.08
C ASN A 10 -7.75 14.16 -6.61
N ASP A 11 -7.77 13.01 -7.28
CA ASP A 11 -8.99 12.37 -7.80
C ASP A 11 -9.93 11.92 -6.65
N VAL A 12 -9.37 11.60 -5.50
CA VAL A 12 -10.12 11.27 -4.29
C VAL A 12 -11.10 12.38 -3.85
N ASN A 13 -10.90 13.63 -4.28
CA ASN A 13 -11.85 14.72 -4.02
C ASN A 13 -13.14 14.62 -4.87
N THR A 14 -13.17 13.76 -5.89
CA THR A 14 -14.26 13.63 -6.88
C THR A 14 -14.84 12.23 -6.95
N ILE A 15 -14.67 11.42 -5.89
CA ILE A 15 -15.19 10.05 -5.82
C ILE A 15 -16.69 10.00 -5.97
N ARG A 16 -17.20 8.92 -6.59
CA ARG A 16 -18.62 8.71 -6.82
C ARG A 16 -19.30 8.19 -5.55
N SER A 17 -20.51 8.66 -5.31
CA SER A 17 -21.26 8.30 -4.10
C SER A 17 -21.99 6.97 -4.19
N TYR A 18 -22.32 6.52 -5.42
CA TYR A 18 -23.21 5.37 -5.68
C TYR A 18 -24.52 5.41 -4.89
N ALA A 19 -25.05 6.63 -4.67
CA ALA A 19 -26.30 6.83 -3.97
C ALA A 19 -27.46 6.11 -4.70
N PRO A 20 -28.52 5.69 -3.99
CA PRO A 20 -29.68 5.07 -4.60
C PRO A 20 -30.23 5.88 -5.78
N ASN A 21 -30.67 5.19 -6.83
CA ASN A 21 -31.27 5.77 -8.06
C ASN A 21 -30.29 6.58 -8.95
N THR A 22 -28.98 6.59 -8.70
CA THR A 22 -28.00 7.23 -9.60
C THR A 22 -27.64 6.33 -10.77
N THR A 23 -27.23 6.94 -11.90
CA THR A 23 -26.76 6.22 -13.08
C THR A 23 -25.46 5.45 -12.78
N ASP A 24 -24.57 6.03 -11.98
CA ASP A 24 -23.32 5.37 -11.60
C ASP A 24 -23.57 4.09 -10.80
N ARG A 25 -24.56 4.11 -9.90
CA ARG A 25 -24.96 2.92 -9.14
C ARG A 25 -25.50 1.82 -10.06
N ARG A 26 -26.40 2.13 -10.99
CA ARG A 26 -26.95 1.14 -11.94
C ARG A 26 -25.86 0.50 -12.79
N ARG A 27 -24.95 1.31 -13.35
CA ARG A 27 -23.80 0.82 -14.14
C ARG A 27 -22.90 -0.08 -13.32
N LEU A 28 -22.66 0.24 -12.05
CA LEU A 28 -21.87 -0.59 -11.16
C LEU A 28 -22.57 -1.92 -10.86
N GLU A 29 -23.86 -1.90 -10.55
CA GLU A 29 -24.65 -3.12 -10.29
C GLU A 29 -24.68 -4.05 -11.52
N GLU A 30 -24.82 -3.50 -12.73
CA GLU A 30 -24.76 -4.24 -14.00
C GLU A 30 -23.36 -4.88 -14.23
N GLU A 31 -22.30 -4.13 -13.99
CA GLU A 31 -20.92 -4.63 -14.16
C GLU A 31 -20.60 -5.72 -13.12
N LEU A 32 -20.99 -5.53 -11.85
CA LEU A 32 -20.85 -6.53 -10.79
C LEU A 32 -21.58 -7.84 -11.15
N ALA A 33 -22.82 -7.75 -11.64
CA ALA A 33 -23.60 -8.91 -12.07
C ALA A 33 -22.89 -9.65 -13.23
N THR A 34 -22.42 -8.90 -14.22
CA THR A 34 -21.69 -9.47 -15.36
C THR A 34 -20.40 -10.17 -14.93
N MET A 35 -19.56 -9.50 -14.12
CA MET A 35 -18.28 -10.05 -13.70
C MET A 35 -18.41 -11.29 -12.79
N ARG A 36 -19.48 -11.41 -12.02
CA ARG A 36 -19.75 -12.62 -11.18
C ARG A 36 -20.09 -13.86 -12.00
N THR A 37 -20.50 -13.73 -13.25
CA THR A 37 -20.88 -14.85 -14.12
C THR A 37 -19.77 -15.30 -15.06
N VAL A 38 -18.66 -14.57 -15.13
CA VAL A 38 -17.56 -14.82 -16.08
C VAL A 38 -16.28 -15.17 -15.33
N THR A 39 -15.76 -16.36 -15.55
CA THR A 39 -14.41 -16.74 -15.11
C THR A 39 -13.39 -16.34 -16.18
N VAL A 40 -12.46 -15.46 -15.83
CA VAL A 40 -11.43 -14.96 -16.76
C VAL A 40 -10.20 -15.85 -16.68
N GLU A 41 -9.66 -16.29 -17.84
CA GLU A 41 -8.34 -16.91 -17.90
C GLU A 41 -7.26 -15.82 -18.05
N ILE A 42 -6.30 -15.80 -17.12
CA ILE A 42 -5.26 -14.78 -17.04
C ILE A 42 -3.89 -15.42 -17.32
N PRO A 43 -3.24 -15.06 -18.45
CA PRO A 43 -1.90 -15.52 -18.76
C PRO A 43 -0.84 -14.71 -18.00
N LEU A 44 0.42 -15.16 -18.03
CA LEU A 44 1.57 -14.28 -17.85
C LEU A 44 1.66 -13.34 -19.05
N VAL A 45 2.20 -12.14 -18.85
CA VAL A 45 2.55 -11.26 -19.97
C VAL A 45 4.03 -10.93 -19.90
N ILE A 46 4.79 -11.49 -20.84
CA ILE A 46 6.26 -11.37 -20.94
C ILE A 46 6.60 -10.76 -22.28
N GLY A 47 7.25 -9.60 -22.28
CA GLY A 47 7.60 -8.89 -23.52
C GLY A 47 6.39 -8.53 -24.38
N GLY A 48 5.23 -8.27 -23.76
CA GLY A 48 3.97 -8.00 -24.42
C GLY A 48 3.28 -9.24 -25.02
N ARG A 49 3.82 -10.44 -24.80
CA ARG A 49 3.23 -11.71 -25.27
C ARG A 49 2.56 -12.43 -24.13
N GLU A 50 1.37 -12.97 -24.38
CA GLU A 50 0.69 -13.87 -23.45
C GLU A 50 1.40 -15.23 -23.42
N VAL A 51 1.71 -15.70 -22.20
CA VAL A 51 2.32 -17.01 -21.96
C VAL A 51 1.41 -17.81 -21.03
N ARG A 52 0.96 -18.97 -21.52
CA ARG A 52 0.15 -19.92 -20.76
C ARG A 52 1.02 -21.08 -20.33
N THR A 53 1.08 -21.30 -19.00
CA THR A 53 1.81 -22.43 -18.39
C THR A 53 0.85 -23.54 -18.02
N GLY A 54 1.37 -24.71 -17.71
CA GLY A 54 0.53 -25.81 -17.20
C GLY A 54 0.11 -25.64 -15.73
N THR A 55 0.71 -24.69 -15.01
CA THR A 55 0.43 -24.44 -13.59
C THR A 55 -0.60 -23.32 -13.46
N VAL A 56 -1.79 -23.67 -13.00
CA VAL A 56 -2.93 -22.73 -12.90
C VAL A 56 -3.42 -22.66 -11.47
N VAL A 57 -3.77 -21.46 -10.99
CA VAL A 57 -4.44 -21.24 -9.72
C VAL A 57 -5.81 -20.59 -9.93
N GLU A 58 -6.75 -20.96 -9.07
CA GLU A 58 -8.08 -20.37 -9.05
C GLU A 58 -8.12 -19.17 -8.09
N VAL A 59 -8.89 -18.14 -8.47
CA VAL A 59 -9.14 -16.93 -7.70
C VAL A 59 -10.64 -16.84 -7.44
N PRO A 60 -11.14 -17.39 -6.32
CA PRO A 60 -12.55 -17.29 -5.94
C PRO A 60 -12.87 -15.89 -5.42
N CYS A 61 -14.17 -15.54 -5.43
CA CYS A 61 -14.67 -14.36 -4.77
C CYS A 61 -14.65 -14.57 -3.24
N PRO A 62 -14.09 -13.65 -2.42
CA PRO A 62 -14.01 -13.83 -0.97
C PRO A 62 -15.36 -13.95 -0.27
N ASP A 63 -16.40 -13.29 -0.79
CA ASP A 63 -17.75 -13.27 -0.21
C ASP A 63 -18.64 -14.44 -0.66
N ASP A 64 -18.25 -15.13 -1.74
CA ASP A 64 -18.91 -16.34 -2.22
C ASP A 64 -17.92 -17.23 -2.98
N ARG A 65 -17.39 -18.25 -2.30
CA ARG A 65 -16.35 -19.15 -2.83
C ARG A 65 -16.78 -19.99 -4.03
N ALA A 66 -18.10 -20.09 -4.29
CA ALA A 66 -18.62 -20.75 -5.47
C ALA A 66 -18.47 -19.90 -6.74
N VAL A 67 -18.25 -18.58 -6.57
CA VAL A 67 -18.01 -17.65 -7.68
C VAL A 67 -16.51 -17.63 -7.99
N LEU A 68 -16.13 -18.19 -9.13
CA LEU A 68 -14.74 -18.18 -9.60
C LEU A 68 -14.51 -16.97 -10.51
N LEU A 69 -13.70 -16.02 -10.05
CA LEU A 69 -13.39 -14.78 -10.78
C LEU A 69 -12.36 -15.00 -11.90
N ALA A 70 -11.33 -15.81 -11.62
CA ALA A 70 -10.28 -16.07 -12.60
C ALA A 70 -9.59 -17.42 -12.40
N ARG A 71 -8.99 -17.91 -13.52
CA ARG A 71 -7.94 -18.91 -13.55
C ARG A 71 -6.67 -18.29 -14.06
N VAL A 72 -5.59 -18.37 -13.29
CA VAL A 72 -4.36 -17.62 -13.55
C VAL A 72 -3.18 -18.54 -13.69
N HIS A 73 -2.44 -18.40 -14.79
CA HIS A 73 -1.20 -19.12 -15.01
C HIS A 73 -0.09 -18.60 -14.10
N LEU A 74 0.70 -19.48 -13.52
CA LEU A 74 1.87 -19.13 -12.71
C LEU A 74 3.15 -19.40 -13.47
N ALA A 75 4.11 -18.46 -13.35
CA ALA A 75 5.45 -18.63 -13.86
C ALA A 75 6.25 -19.61 -13.00
N GLY A 76 6.99 -20.48 -13.66
CA GLY A 76 8.09 -21.26 -13.08
C GLY A 76 9.44 -20.58 -13.34
N PRO A 77 10.55 -21.22 -12.93
CA PRO A 77 11.89 -20.68 -13.10
C PRO A 77 12.28 -20.33 -14.55
N ALA A 78 11.73 -21.05 -15.55
CA ALA A 78 12.02 -20.79 -16.95
C ALA A 78 11.37 -19.49 -17.42
N GLU A 79 10.08 -19.29 -17.13
CA GLU A 79 9.34 -18.06 -17.48
C GLU A 79 9.88 -16.85 -16.72
N LEU A 80 10.36 -17.03 -15.47
CA LEU A 80 10.99 -15.96 -14.71
C LEU A 80 12.29 -15.49 -15.37
N ARG A 81 13.14 -16.40 -15.84
CA ARG A 81 14.35 -16.05 -16.62
C ARG A 81 13.98 -15.33 -17.92
N GLN A 82 13.00 -15.84 -18.66
CA GLN A 82 12.50 -15.19 -19.87
C GLN A 82 11.98 -13.76 -19.58
N ALA A 83 11.30 -13.55 -18.45
CA ALA A 83 10.80 -12.24 -18.05
C ALA A 83 11.96 -11.27 -17.74
N VAL A 84 13.04 -11.74 -17.10
CA VAL A 84 14.26 -10.94 -16.88
C VAL A 84 14.91 -10.57 -18.23
N GLU A 85 15.11 -11.53 -19.13
CA GLU A 85 15.67 -11.28 -20.46
C GLU A 85 14.86 -10.24 -21.23
N SER A 86 13.54 -10.38 -21.21
CA SER A 86 12.62 -9.43 -21.83
C SER A 86 12.72 -8.03 -21.23
N ALA A 87 12.78 -7.92 -19.91
CA ALA A 87 12.92 -6.64 -19.22
C ALA A 87 14.26 -5.96 -19.56
N LEU A 88 15.37 -6.72 -19.52
CA LEU A 88 16.69 -6.20 -19.85
C LEU A 88 16.80 -5.77 -21.33
N ALA A 89 16.15 -6.49 -22.25
CA ALA A 89 16.09 -6.10 -23.66
C ALA A 89 15.34 -4.77 -23.89
N ALA A 90 14.26 -4.52 -23.12
CA ALA A 90 13.49 -3.27 -23.21
C ALA A 90 14.18 -2.08 -22.52
N ARG A 91 15.10 -2.33 -21.57
CA ARG A 91 15.67 -1.34 -20.66
C ARG A 91 16.33 -0.16 -21.36
N GLU A 92 17.15 -0.40 -22.37
CA GLU A 92 17.94 0.68 -23.01
C GLU A 92 17.03 1.66 -23.76
N ALA A 93 16.12 1.16 -24.57
CA ALA A 93 15.17 1.99 -25.31
C ALA A 93 14.27 2.80 -24.37
N TRP A 94 13.80 2.16 -23.29
CA TRP A 94 12.98 2.82 -22.27
C TRP A 94 13.75 3.89 -21.49
N ALA A 95 14.98 3.61 -21.07
CA ALA A 95 15.82 4.55 -20.36
C ALA A 95 16.21 5.78 -21.20
N ARG A 96 16.40 5.61 -22.53
CA ARG A 96 16.72 6.69 -23.48
C ARG A 96 15.51 7.51 -23.91
N MET A 97 14.30 6.99 -23.72
CA MET A 97 13.09 7.76 -24.03
C MET A 97 13.05 8.99 -23.14
N ASP A 98 12.74 10.15 -23.71
CA ASP A 98 12.61 11.39 -22.95
C ASP A 98 11.61 11.21 -21.80
N TRP A 99 11.96 11.70 -20.63
CA TRP A 99 11.18 11.49 -19.40
C TRP A 99 9.71 11.92 -19.54
N TYR A 100 9.45 12.99 -20.28
CA TYR A 100 8.09 13.49 -20.49
C TYR A 100 7.23 12.56 -21.38
N HIS A 101 7.83 11.84 -22.32
CA HIS A 101 7.13 10.82 -23.10
C HIS A 101 6.79 9.59 -22.24
N ARG A 102 7.71 9.16 -21.36
CA ARG A 102 7.43 8.08 -20.40
C ARG A 102 6.28 8.46 -19.49
N VAL A 103 6.34 9.64 -18.90
CA VAL A 103 5.32 10.17 -17.98
C VAL A 103 3.95 10.29 -18.66
N ALA A 104 3.90 10.71 -19.93
CA ALA A 104 2.65 10.87 -20.67
C ALA A 104 1.85 9.56 -20.78
N ILE A 105 2.51 8.40 -20.83
CA ILE A 105 1.85 7.09 -20.83
C ILE A 105 1.09 6.87 -19.51
N PHE A 106 1.70 7.17 -18.37
CA PHE A 106 1.07 6.98 -17.05
C PHE A 106 -0.04 8.01 -16.78
N VAL A 107 0.12 9.25 -17.25
CA VAL A 107 -0.95 10.26 -17.19
C VAL A 107 -2.15 9.84 -18.05
N LYS A 108 -1.89 9.26 -19.24
CA LYS A 108 -2.95 8.67 -20.07
C LYS A 108 -3.62 7.49 -19.38
N ALA A 109 -2.84 6.62 -18.70
CA ALA A 109 -3.39 5.52 -17.91
C ALA A 109 -4.28 6.04 -16.78
N ALA A 110 -3.86 7.10 -16.07
CA ALA A 110 -4.67 7.77 -15.05
C ALA A 110 -5.99 8.29 -15.63
N THR A 111 -5.96 8.92 -16.81
CA THR A 111 -7.16 9.42 -17.49
C THR A 111 -8.11 8.29 -17.88
N LEU A 112 -7.58 7.18 -18.41
CA LEU A 112 -8.38 6.00 -18.75
C LEU A 112 -9.03 5.39 -17.51
N LEU A 113 -8.27 5.27 -16.43
CA LEU A 113 -8.74 4.69 -15.18
C LEU A 113 -9.77 5.58 -14.47
N ALA A 114 -9.55 6.88 -14.41
CA ALA A 114 -10.49 7.84 -13.83
C ALA A 114 -11.79 7.97 -14.64
N GLY A 115 -11.74 7.69 -15.95
CA GLY A 115 -12.83 7.87 -16.91
C GLY A 115 -13.46 6.55 -17.39
N PRO A 116 -13.18 6.15 -18.65
CA PRO A 116 -13.92 5.05 -19.30
C PRO A 116 -13.71 3.68 -18.64
N ARG A 117 -12.62 3.46 -17.92
CA ARG A 117 -12.31 2.19 -17.26
C ARG A 117 -12.73 2.15 -15.79
N ARG A 118 -13.24 3.25 -15.22
CA ARG A 118 -13.55 3.38 -13.78
C ARG A 118 -14.52 2.31 -13.29
N THR A 119 -15.72 2.23 -13.86
CA THR A 119 -16.80 1.34 -13.38
C THR A 119 -16.34 -0.13 -13.34
N ARG A 120 -15.68 -0.59 -14.42
CA ARG A 120 -15.16 -1.95 -14.50
C ARG A 120 -14.09 -2.23 -13.44
N ASN A 121 -13.17 -1.30 -13.23
CA ASN A 121 -12.11 -1.47 -12.23
C ASN A 121 -12.67 -1.38 -10.80
N ILE A 122 -13.66 -0.52 -10.53
CA ILE A 122 -14.38 -0.49 -9.24
C ILE A 122 -15.06 -1.85 -8.98
N ALA A 123 -15.75 -2.42 -9.95
CA ALA A 123 -16.36 -3.74 -9.81
C ALA A 123 -15.32 -4.84 -9.58
N ALA A 124 -14.17 -4.78 -10.27
CA ALA A 124 -13.06 -5.72 -10.06
C ALA A 124 -12.47 -5.61 -8.63
N ILE A 125 -12.29 -4.39 -8.12
CA ILE A 125 -11.84 -4.16 -6.74
C ILE A 125 -12.87 -4.71 -5.76
N MET A 126 -14.13 -4.38 -5.93
CA MET A 126 -15.19 -4.84 -5.03
C MET A 126 -15.23 -6.36 -4.93
N LEU A 127 -15.23 -7.06 -6.06
CA LEU A 127 -15.35 -8.52 -6.10
C LEU A 127 -14.07 -9.22 -5.62
N ASN A 128 -12.89 -8.73 -6.02
CA ASN A 128 -11.64 -9.43 -5.76
C ASN A 128 -11.04 -9.10 -4.39
N HIS A 129 -11.17 -7.83 -3.92
CA HIS A 129 -10.68 -7.40 -2.60
C HIS A 129 -11.78 -7.47 -1.52
N SER A 130 -13.03 -7.72 -1.88
CA SER A 130 -14.19 -7.65 -0.97
C SER A 130 -14.37 -6.27 -0.33
N LYS A 131 -14.18 -5.20 -1.13
CA LYS A 131 -14.37 -3.80 -0.73
C LYS A 131 -15.79 -3.32 -1.04
N ASN A 132 -16.34 -2.48 -0.17
CA ASN A 132 -17.58 -1.76 -0.49
C ASN A 132 -17.31 -0.68 -1.57
N PRO A 133 -18.34 -0.07 -2.16
CA PRO A 133 -18.15 0.91 -3.23
C PRO A 133 -17.28 2.11 -2.84
N TYR A 134 -17.39 2.60 -1.59
CA TYR A 134 -16.61 3.73 -1.12
C TYR A 134 -15.12 3.39 -1.00
N GLU A 135 -14.81 2.25 -0.38
CA GLU A 135 -13.43 1.77 -0.26
C GLU A 135 -12.80 1.43 -1.62
N ALA A 136 -13.60 0.93 -2.57
CA ALA A 136 -13.14 0.68 -3.93
C ALA A 136 -12.87 1.98 -4.70
N GLU A 137 -13.72 3.00 -4.52
CA GLU A 137 -13.55 4.32 -5.15
C GLU A 137 -12.27 5.02 -4.66
N ILE A 138 -12.05 5.06 -3.33
CA ILE A 138 -10.84 5.71 -2.81
C ILE A 138 -9.58 4.97 -3.22
N ASP A 139 -9.62 3.65 -3.32
CA ASP A 139 -8.46 2.83 -3.73
C ASP A 139 -8.12 3.04 -5.21
N LEU A 140 -9.14 3.10 -6.08
CA LEU A 140 -8.92 3.44 -7.49
C LEU A 140 -8.43 4.88 -7.66
N ALA A 141 -9.06 5.83 -6.98
CA ALA A 141 -8.69 7.24 -7.03
C ALA A 141 -7.24 7.47 -6.53
N GLU A 142 -6.81 6.71 -5.53
CA GLU A 142 -5.44 6.74 -5.05
C GLU A 142 -4.44 6.28 -6.13
N LEU A 143 -4.76 5.27 -6.96
CA LEU A 143 -3.91 4.89 -8.08
C LEU A 143 -3.83 5.98 -9.16
N VAL A 144 -4.96 6.62 -9.47
CA VAL A 144 -5.00 7.79 -10.36
C VAL A 144 -4.10 8.90 -9.82
N ASP A 145 -4.20 9.17 -8.51
CA ASP A 145 -3.37 10.15 -7.83
C ASP A 145 -1.88 9.76 -7.86
N PHE A 146 -1.53 8.50 -7.59
CA PHE A 146 -0.14 8.04 -7.70
C PHE A 146 0.43 8.32 -9.09
N TRP A 147 -0.27 7.98 -10.16
CA TRP A 147 0.25 8.20 -11.51
C TRP A 147 0.39 9.68 -11.85
N ASN A 148 -0.58 10.52 -11.49
CA ASN A 148 -0.53 11.95 -11.76
C ASN A 148 0.53 12.67 -10.90
N PHE A 149 0.59 12.38 -9.59
CA PHE A 149 1.57 13.02 -8.71
C PHE A 149 3.00 12.51 -8.94
N ASN A 150 3.18 11.22 -9.22
CA ASN A 150 4.50 10.71 -9.60
C ASN A 150 5.00 11.35 -10.91
N ALA A 151 4.10 11.66 -11.85
CA ALA A 151 4.44 12.44 -13.04
C ALA A 151 4.96 13.85 -12.67
N TYR A 152 4.26 14.53 -11.78
CA TYR A 152 4.66 15.84 -11.26
C TYR A 152 6.00 15.78 -10.50
N PHE A 153 6.19 14.78 -9.64
CA PHE A 153 7.44 14.59 -8.90
C PHE A 153 8.60 14.19 -9.80
N THR A 154 8.35 13.41 -10.86
CA THR A 154 9.36 13.10 -11.87
C THR A 154 9.91 14.37 -12.50
N ARG A 155 9.04 15.32 -12.90
CA ARG A 155 9.47 16.63 -13.37
C ARG A 155 10.39 17.31 -12.37
N GLN A 156 10.00 17.38 -11.09
CA GLN A 156 10.80 18.02 -10.04
C GLN A 156 12.19 17.38 -9.90
N ILE A 157 12.29 16.05 -10.02
CA ILE A 157 13.59 15.34 -9.97
C ILE A 157 14.48 15.81 -11.14
N TYR A 158 13.95 15.80 -12.37
CA TYR A 158 14.76 16.18 -13.55
C TYR A 158 15.10 17.66 -13.58
N GLU A 159 14.36 18.52 -12.89
CA GLU A 159 14.67 19.95 -12.71
C GLU A 159 15.75 20.21 -11.64
N MET A 160 15.99 19.25 -10.73
CA MET A 160 17.08 19.40 -9.75
C MET A 160 18.43 19.29 -10.46
N GLN A 161 19.19 20.39 -10.47
CA GLN A 161 20.49 20.48 -11.11
C GLN A 161 21.53 21.06 -10.13
N PRO A 162 22.82 20.71 -10.27
CA PRO A 162 23.88 21.24 -9.42
C PRO A 162 24.16 22.72 -9.71
N GLY A 163 24.90 23.35 -8.79
CA GLY A 163 25.33 24.74 -8.93
C GLY A 163 26.25 24.93 -10.14
N GLN A 164 26.14 26.11 -10.77
CA GLN A 164 26.97 26.54 -11.88
C GLN A 164 28.10 27.46 -11.41
N TYR A 165 29.21 27.48 -12.13
CA TYR A 165 30.32 28.36 -11.86
C TYR A 165 30.86 28.93 -13.19
N PRO A 166 31.37 30.20 -13.25
CA PRO A 166 31.94 30.75 -14.48
C PRO A 166 33.05 29.87 -15.07
N GLY A 167 32.94 29.56 -16.37
CA GLY A 167 33.90 28.74 -17.10
C GLY A 167 33.63 27.21 -17.05
N GLU A 168 32.58 26.81 -16.33
CA GLU A 168 32.15 25.40 -16.31
C GLU A 168 30.63 25.25 -16.37
N THR A 169 30.18 24.14 -16.92
CA THR A 169 28.78 23.72 -16.91
C THR A 169 28.68 22.43 -16.11
N ASN A 170 27.82 22.43 -15.09
CA ASN A 170 27.54 21.26 -14.27
C ASN A 170 26.11 20.80 -14.52
N ARG A 171 25.91 19.48 -14.68
CA ARG A 171 24.57 18.91 -14.83
C ARG A 171 24.48 17.51 -14.25
N PHE A 172 23.31 17.16 -13.71
CA PHE A 172 22.94 15.79 -13.42
C PHE A 172 22.32 15.13 -14.66
N ASP A 173 22.83 13.97 -14.97
CA ASP A 173 22.16 12.98 -15.82
C ASP A 173 21.41 11.99 -14.88
N TRP A 174 20.11 12.17 -14.78
CA TRP A 174 19.24 11.34 -13.94
C TRP A 174 18.97 10.00 -14.63
N ARG A 175 19.79 9.00 -14.34
CA ARG A 175 19.68 7.66 -14.91
C ARG A 175 18.73 6.79 -14.10
N PRO A 176 17.98 5.85 -14.72
CA PRO A 176 17.38 4.73 -14.00
C PRO A 176 18.47 3.82 -13.41
N LEU A 177 18.07 2.89 -12.57
CA LEU A 177 18.97 1.88 -12.02
C LEU A 177 19.46 0.95 -13.15
N GLU A 178 20.65 0.38 -12.99
CA GLU A 178 21.22 -0.55 -13.96
C GLU A 178 20.78 -1.99 -13.64
N GLY A 179 19.74 -2.48 -14.34
CA GLY A 179 19.14 -3.77 -14.13
C GLY A 179 17.60 -3.69 -14.15
N PHE A 180 16.94 -4.59 -13.43
CA PHE A 180 15.48 -4.61 -13.29
C PHE A 180 15.05 -4.41 -11.84
N VAL A 181 13.83 -3.93 -11.66
CA VAL A 181 13.17 -3.80 -10.35
C VAL A 181 12.15 -4.93 -10.18
N LEU A 182 12.21 -5.64 -9.06
CA LEU A 182 11.21 -6.61 -8.67
C LEU A 182 10.12 -5.93 -7.82
N ALA A 183 8.92 -5.83 -8.37
CA ALA A 183 7.76 -5.22 -7.69
C ALA A 183 6.85 -6.31 -7.10
N ILE A 184 6.70 -6.32 -5.78
CA ILE A 184 5.90 -7.30 -5.02
C ILE A 184 4.87 -6.54 -4.17
N PRO A 185 3.69 -6.22 -4.70
CA PRO A 185 2.63 -5.55 -3.96
C PRO A 185 1.84 -6.50 -3.05
N PRO A 186 1.10 -5.91 -2.07
CA PRO A 186 0.21 -6.65 -1.19
C PRO A 186 -1.14 -6.93 -1.86
N PHE A 187 -2.00 -7.66 -1.15
CA PHE A 187 -3.36 -7.93 -1.63
C PHE A 187 -4.37 -6.82 -1.29
N ASN A 188 -4.09 -6.00 -0.28
CA ASN A 188 -5.12 -5.17 0.35
C ASN A 188 -5.39 -3.84 -0.35
N PHE A 189 -4.49 -3.35 -1.20
CA PHE A 189 -4.68 -2.11 -1.97
C PHE A 189 -4.38 -2.28 -3.45
N TYR A 190 -5.39 -2.00 -4.27
CA TYR A 190 -5.30 -1.93 -5.72
C TYR A 190 -4.34 -0.81 -6.17
N SER A 191 -4.39 0.33 -5.48
CA SER A 191 -3.51 1.47 -5.71
C SER A 191 -2.03 1.13 -5.52
N ILE A 192 -1.70 0.42 -4.44
CA ILE A 192 -0.33 -0.02 -4.16
C ILE A 192 0.10 -1.06 -5.21
N ALA A 193 -0.81 -1.97 -5.61
CA ALA A 193 -0.51 -2.97 -6.62
C ALA A 193 -0.11 -2.34 -7.96
N GLY A 194 -0.76 -1.25 -8.35
CA GLY A 194 -0.40 -0.49 -9.55
C GLY A 194 0.82 0.41 -9.36
N ASN A 195 1.00 1.01 -8.19
CA ASN A 195 2.09 1.94 -7.94
C ASN A 195 3.47 1.27 -7.87
N LEU A 196 3.57 0.08 -7.26
CA LEU A 196 4.87 -0.56 -7.04
C LEU A 196 5.65 -0.83 -8.34
N PRO A 197 5.06 -1.37 -9.42
CA PRO A 197 5.76 -1.53 -10.69
C PRO A 197 5.88 -0.21 -11.48
N THR A 198 4.91 0.72 -11.35
CA THR A 198 4.85 1.91 -12.19
C THR A 198 5.70 3.08 -11.69
N ALA A 199 5.90 3.24 -10.37
CA ALA A 199 6.76 4.28 -9.83
C ALA A 199 8.21 4.17 -10.34
N PRO A 200 8.90 3.02 -10.27
CA PRO A 200 10.22 2.86 -10.88
C PRO A 200 10.17 2.95 -12.41
N ALA A 201 9.13 2.42 -13.07
CA ALA A 201 9.02 2.47 -14.52
C ALA A 201 8.91 3.91 -15.05
N MET A 202 8.18 4.78 -14.37
CA MET A 202 8.00 6.19 -14.76
C MET A 202 9.33 6.95 -14.85
N VAL A 203 10.29 6.65 -13.96
CA VAL A 203 11.63 7.25 -13.98
C VAL A 203 12.65 6.45 -14.79
N GLY A 204 12.19 5.52 -15.63
CA GLY A 204 12.99 4.88 -16.66
C GLY A 204 13.47 3.46 -16.34
N ASN A 205 13.08 2.86 -15.21
CA ASN A 205 13.40 1.46 -14.91
C ASN A 205 12.47 0.50 -15.67
N VAL A 206 12.89 -0.75 -15.76
CA VAL A 206 12.04 -1.87 -16.15
C VAL A 206 11.68 -2.69 -14.92
N ALA A 207 10.48 -3.28 -14.89
CA ALA A 207 9.97 -3.97 -13.72
C ALA A 207 9.40 -5.36 -14.04
N LEU A 208 9.64 -6.30 -13.12
CA LEU A 208 8.92 -7.55 -13.04
C LEU A 208 7.88 -7.42 -11.95
N TRP A 209 6.62 -7.54 -12.30
CA TRP A 209 5.50 -7.39 -11.38
C TRP A 209 4.97 -8.74 -10.94
N LYS A 210 5.16 -9.05 -9.66
CA LYS A 210 4.56 -10.20 -8.98
C LYS A 210 3.32 -9.76 -8.22
N PRO A 211 2.13 -9.82 -8.82
CA PRO A 211 0.90 -9.46 -8.10
C PRO A 211 0.59 -10.46 -6.98
N ALA A 212 -0.16 -10.02 -5.98
CA ALA A 212 -0.59 -10.89 -4.88
C ALA A 212 -1.64 -11.89 -5.36
N ARG A 213 -1.51 -13.16 -4.93
CA ARG A 213 -2.31 -14.28 -5.43
C ARG A 213 -3.82 -14.07 -5.31
N ALA A 214 -4.27 -13.53 -4.18
CA ALA A 214 -5.69 -13.35 -3.91
C ALA A 214 -6.38 -12.30 -4.82
N VAL A 215 -5.61 -11.38 -5.42
CA VAL A 215 -6.14 -10.23 -6.17
C VAL A 215 -5.64 -10.17 -7.63
N LEU A 216 -5.30 -11.32 -8.19
CA LEU A 216 -4.78 -11.42 -9.55
C LEU A 216 -5.74 -10.87 -10.61
N SER A 217 -7.05 -11.06 -10.43
CA SER A 217 -8.07 -10.61 -11.38
C SER A 217 -8.10 -9.08 -11.49
N SER A 218 -8.16 -8.37 -10.36
CA SER A 218 -8.16 -6.90 -10.34
C SER A 218 -6.83 -6.31 -10.81
N ASN A 219 -5.70 -6.94 -10.46
CA ASN A 219 -4.39 -6.46 -10.86
C ASN A 219 -4.15 -6.62 -12.38
N TYR A 220 -4.75 -7.65 -12.99
CA TYR A 220 -4.72 -7.79 -14.45
C TYR A 220 -5.52 -6.69 -15.17
N GLU A 221 -6.60 -6.18 -14.57
CA GLU A 221 -7.33 -5.01 -15.10
C GLU A 221 -6.43 -3.74 -15.11
N ILE A 222 -5.59 -3.52 -14.06
CA ILE A 222 -4.59 -2.44 -14.06
C ILE A 222 -3.62 -2.63 -15.25
N PHE A 223 -3.10 -3.85 -15.41
CA PHE A 223 -2.13 -4.13 -16.48
C PHE A 223 -2.71 -3.84 -17.87
N LYS A 224 -3.99 -4.20 -18.10
CA LYS A 224 -4.69 -3.87 -19.36
C LYS A 224 -4.80 -2.36 -19.59
N VAL A 225 -5.07 -1.59 -18.56
CA VAL A 225 -5.11 -0.12 -18.64
C VAL A 225 -3.74 0.45 -19.04
N LEU A 226 -2.65 -0.07 -18.49
CA LEU A 226 -1.29 0.35 -18.86
C LEU A 226 -0.97 0.02 -20.33
N VAL A 227 -1.35 -1.16 -20.81
CA VAL A 227 -1.17 -1.55 -22.23
C VAL A 227 -1.99 -0.64 -23.16
N GLU A 228 -3.25 -0.36 -22.82
CA GLU A 228 -4.14 0.56 -23.56
C GLU A 228 -3.58 2.00 -23.58
N ALA A 229 -2.91 2.41 -22.53
CA ALA A 229 -2.24 3.70 -22.45
C ALA A 229 -1.01 3.79 -23.35
N GLY A 230 -0.45 2.66 -23.79
CA GLY A 230 0.69 2.58 -24.67
C GLY A 230 2.01 2.21 -23.98
N LEU A 231 1.94 1.51 -22.84
CA LEU A 231 3.14 0.99 -22.18
C LEU A 231 3.88 0.03 -23.12
N PRO A 232 5.18 0.28 -23.44
CA PRO A 232 5.92 -0.57 -24.37
C PRO A 232 6.13 -1.99 -23.81
N PRO A 233 6.14 -3.01 -24.69
CA PRO A 233 6.43 -4.39 -24.32
C PRO A 233 7.75 -4.53 -23.54
N GLY A 234 7.74 -5.32 -22.47
CA GLY A 234 8.93 -5.62 -21.65
C GLY A 234 9.26 -4.57 -20.57
N VAL A 235 8.69 -3.36 -20.62
CA VAL A 235 8.91 -2.33 -19.58
C VAL A 235 8.36 -2.79 -18.24
N ILE A 236 7.14 -3.32 -18.22
CA ILE A 236 6.56 -4.02 -17.06
C ILE A 236 6.09 -5.39 -17.56
N ASN A 237 6.61 -6.45 -16.96
CA ASN A 237 6.18 -7.82 -17.22
C ASN A 237 5.26 -8.28 -16.08
N PHE A 238 4.06 -8.77 -16.43
CA PHE A 238 3.08 -9.29 -15.47
C PHE A 238 3.33 -10.77 -15.25
N VAL A 239 3.96 -11.13 -14.13
CA VAL A 239 4.46 -12.48 -13.87
C VAL A 239 4.05 -12.99 -12.49
N PRO A 240 2.79 -13.42 -12.31
CA PRO A 240 2.38 -14.13 -11.11
C PRO A 240 3.21 -15.41 -10.93
N PHE A 241 3.78 -15.61 -9.73
CA PHE A 241 4.55 -16.81 -9.41
C PHE A 241 4.46 -17.16 -7.92
N SER A 242 4.85 -18.39 -7.56
CA SER A 242 4.94 -18.83 -6.17
C SER A 242 6.07 -18.11 -5.44
N SER A 243 5.85 -17.75 -4.17
CA SER A 243 6.93 -17.16 -3.34
C SER A 243 8.18 -18.05 -3.21
N GLN A 244 8.03 -19.36 -3.42
CA GLN A 244 9.15 -20.32 -3.43
C GLN A 244 10.13 -20.04 -4.58
N ASP A 245 9.66 -19.49 -5.70
CA ASP A 245 10.48 -19.18 -6.86
C ASP A 245 11.11 -17.78 -6.81
N ALA A 246 10.83 -16.98 -5.78
CA ALA A 246 11.33 -15.61 -5.64
C ALA A 246 12.86 -15.52 -5.70
N ASN A 247 13.54 -16.53 -5.21
CA ASN A 247 15.02 -16.57 -5.18
C ASN A 247 15.63 -16.60 -6.60
N VAL A 248 14.90 -17.08 -7.62
CA VAL A 248 15.35 -17.01 -9.03
C VAL A 248 15.63 -15.55 -9.45
N LEU A 249 14.80 -14.63 -8.97
CA LEU A 249 14.91 -13.20 -9.26
C LEU A 249 15.83 -12.48 -8.26
N LEU A 250 15.72 -12.84 -6.98
CA LEU A 250 16.55 -12.24 -5.91
C LEU A 250 18.03 -12.57 -6.05
N ASP A 251 18.40 -13.70 -6.66
CA ASP A 251 19.79 -14.09 -6.87
C ASP A 251 20.37 -13.58 -8.20
N HIS A 252 19.54 -12.93 -9.03
CA HIS A 252 19.96 -12.54 -10.38
C HIS A 252 20.96 -11.37 -10.34
N PRO A 253 22.11 -11.44 -11.06
CA PRO A 253 23.13 -10.38 -11.03
C PRO A 253 22.65 -8.99 -11.42
N ASP A 254 21.63 -8.89 -12.27
CA ASP A 254 21.05 -7.64 -12.73
C ASP A 254 19.84 -7.18 -11.88
N LEU A 255 19.61 -7.76 -10.69
CA LEU A 255 18.63 -7.20 -9.76
C LEU A 255 19.11 -5.81 -9.31
N ALA A 256 18.39 -4.78 -9.68
CA ALA A 256 18.72 -3.40 -9.34
C ALA A 256 17.92 -2.86 -8.15
N GLY A 257 16.77 -3.45 -7.86
CA GLY A 257 16.00 -3.09 -6.68
C GLY A 257 14.78 -3.97 -6.45
N VAL A 258 14.24 -3.88 -5.24
CA VAL A 258 12.98 -4.53 -4.83
C VAL A 258 12.04 -3.47 -4.28
N HIS A 259 10.86 -3.36 -4.87
CA HIS A 259 9.76 -2.53 -4.38
C HIS A 259 8.71 -3.45 -3.77
N PHE A 260 8.64 -3.48 -2.46
CA PHE A 260 7.91 -4.48 -1.69
C PHE A 260 6.89 -3.83 -0.76
N THR A 261 5.70 -4.39 -0.70
CA THR A 261 4.77 -4.18 0.41
C THR A 261 4.12 -5.53 0.77
N GLY A 262 4.22 -5.92 2.04
CA GLY A 262 3.72 -7.22 2.50
C GLY A 262 4.05 -7.51 3.96
N SER A 263 4.22 -8.79 4.32
CA SER A 263 4.54 -9.17 5.69
C SER A 263 5.98 -8.82 6.08
N TYR A 264 6.19 -8.51 7.37
CA TYR A 264 7.51 -8.26 7.94
C TYR A 264 8.51 -9.41 7.66
N ASP A 265 8.07 -10.66 7.85
CA ASP A 265 8.94 -11.83 7.64
C ASP A 265 9.39 -11.96 6.19
N SER A 266 8.51 -11.63 5.23
CA SER A 266 8.88 -11.62 3.81
C SER A 266 9.91 -10.53 3.50
N LEU A 267 9.80 -9.34 4.08
CA LEU A 267 10.79 -8.28 3.91
C LEU A 267 12.14 -8.67 4.52
N VAL A 268 12.13 -9.28 5.70
CA VAL A 268 13.35 -9.81 6.34
C VAL A 268 14.01 -10.88 5.47
N HIS A 269 13.23 -11.79 4.85
CA HIS A 269 13.75 -12.77 3.91
C HIS A 269 14.42 -12.09 2.71
N ILE A 270 13.79 -11.09 2.11
CA ILE A 270 14.35 -10.33 0.98
C ILE A 270 15.67 -9.66 1.39
N TRP A 271 15.70 -8.97 2.54
CA TRP A 271 16.90 -8.31 3.04
C TRP A 271 18.06 -9.29 3.27
N LYS A 272 17.79 -10.43 3.92
CA LYS A 272 18.80 -11.47 4.14
C LYS A 272 19.31 -12.01 2.81
N ARG A 273 18.40 -12.35 1.88
CA ARG A 273 18.78 -12.92 0.60
C ARG A 273 19.64 -11.96 -0.24
N VAL A 274 19.26 -10.69 -0.28
CA VAL A 274 20.07 -9.66 -0.95
C VAL A 274 21.43 -9.49 -0.25
N GLY A 275 21.47 -9.45 1.09
CA GLY A 275 22.73 -9.36 1.85
C GLY A 275 23.69 -10.51 1.60
N GLU A 276 23.18 -11.74 1.47
CA GLU A 276 23.97 -12.95 1.18
C GLU A 276 24.55 -12.98 -0.24
N ASN A 277 23.99 -12.21 -1.17
CA ASN A 277 24.37 -12.22 -2.58
C ASN A 277 25.07 -10.94 -3.06
N LEU A 278 25.51 -10.06 -2.16
CA LEU A 278 26.09 -8.74 -2.52
C LEU A 278 27.22 -8.82 -3.55
N GLU A 279 28.06 -9.84 -3.49
CA GLU A 279 29.19 -10.03 -4.43
C GLU A 279 28.74 -10.43 -5.84
N LYS A 280 27.51 -10.93 -6.00
CA LYS A 280 26.99 -11.39 -7.31
C LYS A 280 26.35 -10.26 -8.11
N TYR A 281 25.86 -9.20 -7.44
CA TYR A 281 25.14 -8.15 -8.12
C TYR A 281 26.06 -7.17 -8.83
N ARG A 282 25.61 -6.68 -9.99
CA ARG A 282 26.26 -5.62 -10.75
C ARG A 282 26.35 -4.31 -9.96
N ASN A 283 25.32 -4.00 -9.18
CA ASN A 283 25.21 -2.84 -8.29
C ASN A 283 24.55 -3.26 -6.98
N PHE A 284 24.65 -2.44 -5.94
CA PHE A 284 23.88 -2.67 -4.71
C PHE A 284 22.38 -2.51 -4.97
N PRO A 285 21.57 -3.58 -4.89
CA PRO A 285 20.13 -3.46 -5.08
C PRO A 285 19.49 -2.53 -4.05
N ARG A 286 18.60 -1.66 -4.49
CA ARG A 286 17.82 -0.82 -3.57
C ARG A 286 16.61 -1.57 -3.07
N ILE A 287 16.38 -1.57 -1.77
CA ILE A 287 15.18 -2.14 -1.17
C ILE A 287 14.34 -1.00 -0.64
N VAL A 288 13.11 -0.91 -1.15
CA VAL A 288 12.03 -0.07 -0.65
C VAL A 288 10.96 -1.01 -0.14
N GLY A 289 10.75 -1.03 1.16
CA GLY A 289 9.89 -2.00 1.81
C GLY A 289 8.92 -1.35 2.78
N GLU A 290 7.64 -1.69 2.64
CA GLU A 290 6.58 -1.36 3.58
C GLU A 290 5.97 -2.66 4.12
N THR A 291 5.70 -2.71 5.43
CA THR A 291 5.09 -3.87 6.06
C THR A 291 3.90 -3.45 6.93
N GLY A 292 3.45 -4.33 7.79
CA GLY A 292 2.31 -4.11 8.66
C GLY A 292 2.49 -3.03 9.71
N GLY A 293 1.45 -2.86 10.49
CA GLY A 293 1.37 -1.93 11.62
C GLY A 293 0.60 -2.52 12.79
N LYS A 294 0.72 -1.89 13.94
CA LYS A 294 -0.15 -2.08 15.10
C LYS A 294 -0.60 -0.71 15.57
N ASP A 295 -1.42 -0.11 14.75
CA ASP A 295 -1.69 1.32 14.78
C ASP A 295 -2.73 1.65 15.85
N PHE A 296 -2.66 2.87 16.35
CA PHE A 296 -3.36 3.24 17.56
C PHE A 296 -4.20 4.51 17.42
N ILE A 297 -5.27 4.56 18.25
CA ILE A 297 -5.90 5.79 18.68
C ILE A 297 -5.62 5.97 20.17
N PHE A 298 -5.03 7.12 20.52
CA PHE A 298 -4.80 7.54 21.90
C PHE A 298 -5.73 8.70 22.24
N MET A 299 -6.65 8.49 23.18
CA MET A 299 -7.63 9.48 23.59
C MET A 299 -7.19 10.19 24.87
N HIS A 300 -7.07 11.52 24.85
CA HIS A 300 -6.90 12.35 26.06
C HIS A 300 -8.28 12.66 26.69
N PRO A 301 -8.39 12.88 28.01
CA PRO A 301 -9.66 13.24 28.67
C PRO A 301 -10.40 14.44 28.07
N SER A 302 -9.70 15.37 27.42
CA SER A 302 -10.29 16.54 26.74
C SER A 302 -10.91 16.24 25.37
N ALA A 303 -10.75 15.03 24.83
CA ALA A 303 -11.25 14.67 23.51
C ALA A 303 -12.78 14.69 23.43
N GLU A 304 -13.30 14.96 22.23
CA GLU A 304 -14.72 14.82 21.92
C GLU A 304 -15.06 13.33 21.75
N ILE A 305 -15.97 12.81 22.57
CA ILE A 305 -16.21 11.37 22.68
C ILE A 305 -16.84 10.79 21.44
N ARG A 306 -17.90 11.43 20.90
CA ARG A 306 -18.64 10.89 19.76
C ARG A 306 -17.78 10.77 18.51
N GLY A 307 -17.03 11.82 18.17
CA GLY A 307 -16.10 11.81 17.06
C GLY A 307 -15.01 10.77 17.24
N THR A 308 -14.47 10.63 18.46
CA THR A 308 -13.47 9.59 18.75
C THR A 308 -14.04 8.20 18.52
N VAL A 309 -15.26 7.90 19.01
CA VAL A 309 -15.91 6.60 18.80
C VAL A 309 -16.17 6.32 17.32
N VAL A 310 -16.63 7.31 16.56
CA VAL A 310 -16.81 7.18 15.09
C VAL A 310 -15.48 6.82 14.42
N ASN A 311 -14.40 7.48 14.81
CA ASN A 311 -13.06 7.21 14.25
C ASN A 311 -12.48 5.87 14.73
N LEU A 312 -12.80 5.40 15.94
CA LEU A 312 -12.50 4.03 16.37
C LEU A 312 -13.19 3.00 15.47
N ILE A 313 -14.50 3.16 15.21
CA ILE A 313 -15.27 2.23 14.39
C ILE A 313 -14.76 2.24 12.93
N ARG A 314 -14.63 3.42 12.32
CA ARG A 314 -14.17 3.53 10.94
C ARG A 314 -12.72 3.09 10.79
N GLY A 315 -11.84 3.52 11.68
CA GLY A 315 -10.42 3.17 11.64
C GLY A 315 -10.15 1.68 11.83
N SER A 316 -11.00 0.98 12.59
CA SER A 316 -10.81 -0.44 12.91
C SER A 316 -11.53 -1.39 11.95
N PHE A 317 -12.68 -0.99 11.36
CA PHE A 317 -13.56 -1.94 10.69
C PHE A 317 -13.78 -1.66 9.20
N GLU A 318 -13.50 -0.43 8.70
CA GLU A 318 -13.47 -0.19 7.26
C GLU A 318 -12.55 -1.20 6.58
N TYR A 319 -13.00 -1.79 5.48
CA TYR A 319 -12.31 -2.86 4.76
C TYR A 319 -11.89 -4.02 5.68
N GLN A 320 -12.78 -4.41 6.62
CA GLN A 320 -12.60 -5.56 7.53
C GLN A 320 -11.31 -5.47 8.38
N GLY A 321 -10.78 -4.25 8.63
CA GLY A 321 -9.51 -4.05 9.32
C GLY A 321 -8.28 -4.55 8.57
N GLN A 322 -8.38 -4.85 7.27
CA GLN A 322 -7.29 -5.35 6.42
C GLN A 322 -6.44 -4.21 5.84
N LYS A 323 -6.18 -3.19 6.63
CA LYS A 323 -5.29 -2.08 6.29
C LYS A 323 -4.06 -2.15 7.19
N CYS A 324 -2.88 -1.98 6.62
CA CYS A 324 -1.64 -1.89 7.42
C CYS A 324 -1.72 -0.77 8.46
N SER A 325 -2.52 0.27 8.17
CA SER A 325 -2.78 1.44 9.02
C SER A 325 -4.08 1.37 9.83
N ALA A 326 -4.76 0.21 9.89
CA ALA A 326 -6.01 0.09 10.66
C ALA A 326 -5.80 0.36 12.15
N CYS A 327 -6.75 1.05 12.79
CA CYS A 327 -6.77 1.21 14.24
C CYS A 327 -7.05 -0.14 14.91
N SER A 328 -6.02 -0.85 15.31
CA SER A 328 -6.15 -2.19 15.91
C SER A 328 -5.95 -2.21 17.42
N ARG A 329 -5.51 -1.07 18.00
CA ARG A 329 -5.44 -0.86 19.45
C ARG A 329 -5.84 0.57 19.80
N ALA A 330 -6.39 0.74 21.02
CA ALA A 330 -6.74 2.06 21.52
C ALA A 330 -6.44 2.22 23.01
N TYR A 331 -6.11 3.45 23.40
CA TYR A 331 -5.87 3.85 24.79
C TYR A 331 -6.93 4.88 25.16
N ILE A 332 -7.80 4.53 26.14
CA ILE A 332 -8.96 5.33 26.53
C ILE A 332 -8.82 5.71 28.01
N PRO A 333 -8.97 7.00 28.39
CA PRO A 333 -8.88 7.40 29.79
C PRO A 333 -10.08 6.88 30.61
N ALA A 334 -9.83 6.50 31.86
CA ALA A 334 -10.82 5.86 32.73
C ALA A 334 -12.07 6.71 32.92
N SER A 335 -11.93 8.05 32.99
CA SER A 335 -13.08 8.98 33.13
C SER A 335 -14.01 8.98 31.91
N ARG A 336 -13.51 8.60 30.72
CA ARG A 336 -14.29 8.59 29.46
C ARG A 336 -14.79 7.19 29.10
N TRP A 337 -14.17 6.15 29.65
CA TRP A 337 -14.47 4.77 29.30
C TRP A 337 -15.95 4.39 29.40
N PRO A 338 -16.71 4.71 30.48
CA PRO A 338 -18.11 4.28 30.58
C PRO A 338 -18.97 4.76 29.39
N GLU A 339 -18.75 5.99 28.91
CA GLU A 339 -19.49 6.53 27.78
C GLU A 339 -19.02 5.95 26.45
N VAL A 340 -17.71 5.81 26.26
CA VAL A 340 -17.12 5.17 25.08
C VAL A 340 -17.61 3.72 24.95
N GLU A 341 -17.59 2.93 26.05
CA GLU A 341 -18.08 1.56 26.06
C GLU A 341 -19.56 1.47 25.70
N ARG A 342 -20.39 2.32 26.31
CA ARG A 342 -21.82 2.39 26.00
C ARG A 342 -22.06 2.66 24.52
N MET A 343 -21.32 3.61 23.94
CA MET A 343 -21.46 3.96 22.50
C MET A 343 -20.95 2.83 21.59
N LEU A 344 -19.83 2.19 21.89
CA LEU A 344 -19.33 1.06 21.12
C LEU A 344 -20.33 -0.10 21.12
N LYS A 345 -20.89 -0.45 22.28
CA LYS A 345 -21.94 -1.47 22.40
C LYS A 345 -23.21 -1.12 21.61
N ALA A 346 -23.53 0.15 21.46
CA ALA A 346 -24.70 0.61 20.72
C ALA A 346 -24.47 0.69 19.20
N GLU A 347 -23.26 1.08 18.74
CA GLU A 347 -23.00 1.40 17.35
C GLU A 347 -22.35 0.24 16.56
N VAL A 348 -21.40 -0.50 17.18
CA VAL A 348 -20.69 -1.58 16.47
C VAL A 348 -21.63 -2.68 15.95
N PRO A 349 -22.67 -3.13 16.68
CA PRO A 349 -23.62 -4.11 16.16
C PRO A 349 -24.44 -3.64 14.95
N LYS A 350 -24.50 -2.34 14.67
CA LYS A 350 -25.20 -1.77 13.49
C LYS A 350 -24.37 -1.83 12.22
N VAL A 351 -23.08 -2.16 12.33
CA VAL A 351 -22.20 -2.33 11.17
C VAL A 351 -22.72 -3.49 10.33
N THR A 352 -23.17 -3.18 9.12
CA THR A 352 -23.68 -4.18 8.18
C THR A 352 -22.56 -4.95 7.51
N ILE A 353 -22.70 -6.27 7.41
CA ILE A 353 -21.74 -7.15 6.79
C ILE A 353 -22.43 -8.12 5.84
N GLY A 354 -21.86 -8.35 4.68
CA GLY A 354 -22.42 -9.25 3.68
C GLY A 354 -21.71 -9.14 2.32
N PRO A 355 -22.29 -9.76 1.28
CA PRO A 355 -21.74 -9.70 -0.07
C PRO A 355 -21.61 -8.27 -0.58
N VAL A 356 -20.51 -7.99 -1.29
CA VAL A 356 -20.20 -6.61 -1.76
C VAL A 356 -21.15 -6.09 -2.84
N ASN A 357 -21.85 -6.96 -3.54
CA ASN A 357 -22.90 -6.58 -4.49
C ASN A 357 -24.19 -6.09 -3.81
N GLU A 358 -24.34 -6.31 -2.50
CA GLU A 358 -25.36 -5.65 -1.69
C GLU A 358 -24.81 -4.32 -1.16
N LEU A 359 -24.98 -3.23 -1.91
CA LEU A 359 -24.32 -1.93 -1.67
C LEU A 359 -24.69 -1.24 -0.34
N ARG A 360 -25.53 -1.85 0.49
CA ARG A 360 -25.83 -1.41 1.86
C ARG A 360 -24.79 -1.87 2.88
N ASN A 361 -23.94 -2.83 2.54
CA ASN A 361 -22.97 -3.41 3.46
C ASN A 361 -21.75 -2.50 3.60
N LEU A 362 -21.38 -2.18 4.85
CA LEU A 362 -20.15 -1.47 5.15
C LEU A 362 -18.94 -2.39 5.03
N MET A 363 -19.09 -3.65 5.43
CA MET A 363 -18.03 -4.64 5.42
C MET A 363 -18.38 -5.83 4.53
N GLY A 364 -17.36 -6.34 3.84
CA GLY A 364 -17.40 -7.60 3.09
C GLY A 364 -16.77 -8.77 3.87
N ALA A 365 -16.35 -9.80 3.14
CA ALA A 365 -15.56 -10.90 3.67
C ALA A 365 -14.08 -10.50 3.81
N VAL A 366 -13.32 -11.15 4.69
CA VAL A 366 -11.84 -11.08 4.67
C VAL A 366 -11.33 -11.85 3.44
N ILE A 367 -10.08 -11.57 3.05
CA ILE A 367 -9.58 -11.89 1.71
C ILE A 367 -9.56 -13.38 1.38
N ASP A 368 -9.22 -14.25 2.33
CA ASP A 368 -9.08 -15.69 2.10
C ASP A 368 -9.20 -16.50 3.40
N GLU A 369 -9.07 -17.83 3.27
CA GLU A 369 -9.12 -18.78 4.38
C GLU A 369 -7.99 -18.57 5.39
N ALA A 370 -6.81 -18.20 4.91
CA ALA A 370 -5.65 -17.99 5.78
C ALA A 370 -5.88 -16.78 6.70
N ALA A 371 -6.39 -15.69 6.15
CA ALA A 371 -6.78 -14.49 6.91
C ALA A 371 -7.89 -14.82 7.92
N PHE A 372 -8.95 -15.50 7.48
CA PHE A 372 -10.06 -15.95 8.35
C PHE A 372 -9.54 -16.78 9.52
N THR A 373 -8.75 -17.81 9.24
CA THR A 373 -8.21 -18.74 10.25
C THR A 373 -7.27 -18.02 11.22
N ASN A 374 -6.43 -17.10 10.73
CA ASN A 374 -5.55 -16.32 11.57
C ASN A 374 -6.34 -15.45 12.56
N ILE A 375 -7.37 -14.74 12.08
CA ILE A 375 -8.22 -13.89 12.94
C ILE A 375 -8.93 -14.74 14.00
N GLN A 376 -9.50 -15.88 13.60
CA GLN A 376 -10.16 -16.81 14.55
C GLN A 376 -9.21 -17.28 15.65
N ARG A 377 -7.96 -17.60 15.32
CA ARG A 377 -6.95 -18.00 16.32
C ARG A 377 -6.73 -16.93 17.39
N TYR A 378 -6.73 -15.64 17.03
CA TYR A 378 -6.60 -14.54 18.00
C TYR A 378 -7.88 -14.38 18.84
N LEU A 379 -9.05 -14.52 18.26
CA LEU A 379 -10.33 -14.46 18.98
C LEU A 379 -10.47 -15.61 19.98
N GLU A 380 -10.11 -16.82 19.57
CA GLU A 380 -10.10 -18.00 20.46
C GLU A 380 -9.06 -17.87 21.58
N PHE A 381 -7.87 -17.33 21.26
CA PHE A 381 -6.87 -17.03 22.27
C PHE A 381 -7.43 -16.08 23.33
N ALA A 382 -8.08 -14.98 22.93
CA ALA A 382 -8.68 -14.03 23.87
C ALA A 382 -9.79 -14.68 24.73
N LYS A 383 -10.65 -15.53 24.13
CA LYS A 383 -11.68 -16.30 24.86
C LYS A 383 -11.10 -17.27 25.87
N GLY A 384 -9.93 -17.84 25.56
CA GLY A 384 -9.20 -18.75 26.47
C GLY A 384 -8.51 -18.03 27.65
N HIS A 385 -8.43 -16.68 27.65
CA HIS A 385 -7.76 -15.90 28.68
C HIS A 385 -8.70 -14.83 29.30
N PRO A 386 -9.83 -15.23 29.93
CA PRO A 386 -10.85 -14.31 30.41
C PRO A 386 -10.39 -13.44 31.61
N ALA A 387 -9.28 -13.79 32.24
CA ALA A 387 -8.67 -12.95 33.27
C ALA A 387 -7.96 -11.72 32.68
N GLU A 388 -7.52 -11.79 31.42
CA GLU A 388 -6.80 -10.71 30.74
C GLU A 388 -7.69 -9.95 29.76
N TYR A 389 -8.63 -10.63 29.09
CA TYR A 389 -9.48 -10.08 28.05
C TYR A 389 -10.96 -10.15 28.39
N SER A 390 -11.69 -9.07 28.12
CA SER A 390 -13.15 -9.04 28.19
C SER A 390 -13.74 -8.51 26.89
N PHE A 391 -14.75 -9.21 26.37
CA PHE A 391 -15.41 -8.81 25.13
C PHE A 391 -16.42 -7.70 25.40
N VAL A 392 -16.18 -6.52 24.84
CA VAL A 392 -17.12 -5.39 24.82
C VAL A 392 -18.20 -5.66 23.76
N VAL A 393 -17.76 -6.14 22.58
CA VAL A 393 -18.60 -6.66 21.51
C VAL A 393 -17.95 -7.93 20.94
N ASP A 394 -18.64 -9.07 21.02
CA ASP A 394 -18.24 -10.32 20.37
C ASP A 394 -19.02 -10.48 19.06
N GLY A 395 -18.36 -10.21 17.93
CA GLY A 395 -19.00 -10.22 16.63
C GLY A 395 -19.23 -11.61 16.04
N GLY A 396 -18.33 -12.56 16.36
CA GLY A 396 -18.35 -13.90 15.75
C GLY A 396 -17.88 -13.92 14.29
N ALA A 397 -17.98 -15.09 13.66
CA ALA A 397 -17.56 -15.33 12.29
C ALA A 397 -18.44 -16.38 11.60
N ASP A 398 -18.52 -16.30 10.26
CA ASP A 398 -19.27 -17.24 9.41
C ASP A 398 -18.46 -17.54 8.13
N ARG A 399 -18.23 -18.82 7.87
CA ARG A 399 -17.54 -19.32 6.68
C ARG A 399 -18.40 -20.20 5.78
N ALA A 400 -19.72 -20.15 5.90
CA ALA A 400 -20.60 -21.02 5.13
C ALA A 400 -20.49 -20.77 3.62
N LYS A 401 -20.50 -19.52 3.18
CA LYS A 401 -20.35 -19.11 1.77
C LYS A 401 -19.04 -18.37 1.49
N GLY A 402 -18.72 -17.40 2.31
CA GLY A 402 -17.54 -16.54 2.23
C GLY A 402 -16.80 -16.49 3.56
N TRP A 403 -15.76 -15.67 3.62
CA TRP A 403 -14.90 -15.56 4.79
C TRP A 403 -15.31 -14.35 5.67
N PHE A 404 -16.50 -14.42 6.29
CA PHE A 404 -17.05 -13.30 7.06
C PHE A 404 -16.59 -13.31 8.51
N VAL A 405 -15.96 -12.22 8.96
CA VAL A 405 -15.63 -11.96 10.37
C VAL A 405 -16.29 -10.65 10.76
N ARG A 406 -17.11 -10.69 11.82
CA ARG A 406 -17.83 -9.50 12.32
C ARG A 406 -16.93 -8.64 13.19
N PRO A 407 -17.22 -7.33 13.28
CA PRO A 407 -16.50 -6.41 14.16
C PRO A 407 -16.48 -6.92 15.61
N THR A 408 -15.27 -6.97 16.18
CA THR A 408 -15.06 -7.42 17.56
C THR A 408 -14.28 -6.36 18.32
N VAL A 409 -14.78 -6.00 19.52
CA VAL A 409 -14.11 -5.06 20.43
C VAL A 409 -13.77 -5.78 21.72
N ILE A 410 -12.50 -5.77 22.08
CA ILE A 410 -11.95 -6.45 23.25
C ILE A 410 -11.30 -5.41 24.17
N ARG A 411 -11.59 -5.46 25.45
CA ARG A 411 -10.87 -4.72 26.49
C ARG A 411 -9.83 -5.63 27.11
N THR A 412 -8.63 -5.13 27.34
CA THR A 412 -7.59 -5.79 28.13
C THR A 412 -7.22 -4.98 29.36
N ASN A 413 -6.76 -5.66 30.40
CA ASN A 413 -6.19 -5.04 31.60
C ASN A 413 -4.64 -4.95 31.53
N ASP A 414 -4.01 -5.55 30.52
CA ASP A 414 -2.58 -5.45 30.30
C ASP A 414 -2.28 -4.61 29.04
N PRO A 415 -1.61 -3.44 29.17
CA PRO A 415 -1.26 -2.61 28.02
C PRO A 415 -0.26 -3.28 27.06
N ARG A 416 0.41 -4.36 27.47
CA ARG A 416 1.35 -5.14 26.68
C ARG A 416 0.82 -6.47 26.21
N ALA A 417 -0.47 -6.71 26.41
CA ALA A 417 -1.15 -7.92 25.99
C ALA A 417 -0.84 -8.29 24.53
N LYS A 418 -0.90 -9.58 24.22
CA LYS A 418 -0.65 -10.09 22.87
C LYS A 418 -1.47 -9.36 21.80
N LEU A 419 -2.76 -9.12 22.05
CA LEU A 419 -3.64 -8.45 21.11
C LEU A 419 -3.37 -6.93 21.01
N MET A 420 -2.58 -6.34 21.92
CA MET A 420 -2.11 -4.95 21.83
C MET A 420 -0.79 -4.82 21.06
N SER A 421 -0.01 -5.90 20.93
CA SER A 421 1.34 -5.88 20.36
C SER A 421 1.45 -6.49 18.97
N GLU A 422 0.69 -7.56 18.68
CA GLU A 422 0.76 -8.30 17.42
C GLU A 422 -0.27 -7.82 16.38
N GLU A 423 0.12 -7.81 15.12
CA GLU A 423 -0.75 -7.48 14.01
C GLU A 423 -1.71 -8.63 13.71
N ILE A 424 -3.02 -8.39 13.77
CA ILE A 424 -4.07 -9.39 13.51
C ILE A 424 -4.51 -9.35 12.05
N PHE A 425 -4.54 -8.16 11.46
CA PHE A 425 -4.99 -7.86 10.10
C PHE A 425 -6.46 -8.27 9.84
N GLY A 426 -7.31 -7.90 10.79
CA GLY A 426 -8.74 -8.23 10.78
C GLY A 426 -9.57 -7.25 11.62
N PRO A 427 -10.90 -7.41 11.65
CA PRO A 427 -11.82 -6.47 12.31
C PRO A 427 -11.86 -6.67 13.84
N VAL A 428 -10.69 -6.51 14.49
CA VAL A 428 -10.51 -6.67 15.93
C VAL A 428 -9.84 -5.43 16.51
N LEU A 429 -10.57 -4.71 17.35
CA LEU A 429 -10.08 -3.57 18.09
C LEU A 429 -9.81 -3.99 19.54
N THR A 430 -8.58 -3.79 20.03
CA THR A 430 -8.21 -4.04 21.43
C THR A 430 -8.02 -2.72 22.16
N ILE A 431 -8.66 -2.57 23.32
CA ILE A 431 -8.68 -1.33 24.10
C ILE A 431 -8.03 -1.56 25.47
N TYR A 432 -7.10 -0.69 25.81
CA TYR A 432 -6.58 -0.52 27.16
C TYR A 432 -7.17 0.74 27.80
N VAL A 433 -7.74 0.62 28.99
CA VAL A 433 -8.30 1.74 29.75
C VAL A 433 -7.25 2.18 30.78
N TYR A 434 -6.74 3.41 30.63
CA TYR A 434 -5.68 3.92 31.49
C TYR A 434 -6.21 4.93 32.53
N PRO A 435 -5.59 5.03 33.73
CA PRO A 435 -5.91 6.06 34.72
C PRO A 435 -5.59 7.46 34.19
N ASP A 436 -6.48 8.43 34.38
CA ASP A 436 -6.35 9.78 33.84
C ASP A 436 -5.06 10.50 34.27
N ASP A 437 -4.59 10.25 35.48
CA ASP A 437 -3.34 10.78 36.05
C ASP A 437 -2.07 10.10 35.46
N LYS A 438 -2.22 9.03 34.67
CA LYS A 438 -1.14 8.28 34.02
C LYS A 438 -0.98 8.56 32.53
N PHE A 439 -1.39 9.74 32.08
CA PHE A 439 -1.37 10.10 30.67
C PHE A 439 0.02 9.95 30.04
N GLU A 440 1.05 10.62 30.57
CA GLU A 440 2.40 10.59 30.00
C GLU A 440 3.07 9.20 30.13
N GLU A 441 2.83 8.50 31.24
CA GLU A 441 3.30 7.13 31.43
C GLU A 441 2.68 6.19 30.37
N THR A 442 1.39 6.39 30.07
CA THR A 442 0.67 5.59 29.08
C THR A 442 1.11 5.92 27.65
N LEU A 443 1.51 7.15 27.34
CA LEU A 443 2.16 7.48 26.06
C LEU A 443 3.45 6.66 25.87
N SER A 444 4.26 6.54 26.90
CA SER A 444 5.48 5.73 26.89
C SER A 444 5.19 4.23 26.71
N LEU A 445 4.11 3.73 27.31
CA LEU A 445 3.61 2.37 27.08
C LEU A 445 3.13 2.20 25.64
N CYS A 446 2.36 3.15 25.10
CA CYS A 446 1.90 3.12 23.70
C CYS A 446 3.08 3.02 22.72
N ASP A 447 4.15 3.81 22.94
CA ASP A 447 5.36 3.78 22.11
C ASP A 447 6.08 2.42 22.15
N SER A 448 6.13 1.77 23.31
CA SER A 448 6.93 0.56 23.54
C SER A 448 6.17 -0.76 23.38
N THR A 449 4.84 -0.73 23.29
CA THR A 449 4.02 -1.95 23.26
C THR A 449 4.19 -2.77 21.99
N SER A 450 4.40 -2.10 20.84
CA SER A 450 4.52 -2.79 19.55
C SER A 450 5.85 -2.46 18.87
N PRO A 451 6.45 -3.41 18.18
CA PRO A 451 7.67 -3.17 17.40
C PRO A 451 7.43 -2.41 16.09
N TYR A 452 6.18 -2.15 15.73
CA TYR A 452 5.79 -1.41 14.53
C TYR A 452 5.77 0.11 14.78
N GLY A 453 5.83 0.88 13.71
CA GLY A 453 5.77 2.34 13.76
C GLY A 453 5.21 2.92 12.45
N LEU A 454 4.03 2.44 12.01
CA LEU A 454 3.43 2.85 10.74
C LEU A 454 2.58 4.10 10.90
N THR A 455 1.45 4.01 11.60
CA THR A 455 0.57 5.15 11.83
C THR A 455 0.10 5.22 13.28
N GLY A 456 -0.38 6.39 13.68
CA GLY A 456 -0.97 6.61 14.98
C GLY A 456 -1.77 7.90 15.03
N ALA A 457 -2.74 7.97 15.94
CA ALA A 457 -3.59 9.12 16.11
C ALA A 457 -3.76 9.50 17.59
N VAL A 458 -3.84 10.80 17.86
CA VAL A 458 -4.16 11.36 19.16
C VAL A 458 -5.43 12.20 19.06
N PHE A 459 -6.35 11.97 19.99
CA PHE A 459 -7.59 12.73 20.13
C PHE A 459 -7.54 13.58 21.38
N GLY A 460 -7.70 14.89 21.25
CA GLY A 460 -7.69 15.86 22.34
C GLY A 460 -8.02 17.27 21.90
N ARG A 461 -8.54 18.08 22.83
CA ARG A 461 -8.76 19.52 22.65
C ARG A 461 -7.76 20.36 23.45
N ASP A 462 -7.11 19.75 24.43
CA ASP A 462 -6.02 20.36 25.19
C ASP A 462 -4.77 20.38 24.32
N THR A 463 -4.32 21.58 23.98
CA THR A 463 -3.19 21.80 23.06
C THR A 463 -1.87 21.34 23.64
N ASP A 464 -1.66 21.49 24.97
CA ASP A 464 -0.43 21.09 25.64
C ASP A 464 -0.32 19.57 25.73
N ALA A 465 -1.45 18.91 26.01
CA ALA A 465 -1.51 17.46 26.00
C ALA A 465 -1.27 16.88 24.59
N VAL A 466 -1.83 17.49 23.54
CA VAL A 466 -1.60 17.08 22.16
C VAL A 466 -0.13 17.27 21.78
N ALA A 467 0.49 18.41 22.11
CA ALA A 467 1.91 18.67 21.86
C ALA A 467 2.84 17.70 22.63
N THR A 468 2.46 17.36 23.87
CA THR A 468 3.16 16.35 24.68
C THR A 468 3.09 14.99 24.00
N ALA A 469 1.90 14.58 23.54
CA ALA A 469 1.71 13.32 22.84
C ALA A 469 2.48 13.26 21.53
N GLU A 470 2.45 14.32 20.71
CA GLU A 470 3.22 14.42 19.48
C GLU A 470 4.72 14.23 19.72
N THR A 471 5.24 14.86 20.76
CA THR A 471 6.65 14.75 21.14
C THR A 471 7.01 13.35 21.64
N ARG A 472 6.21 12.78 22.54
CA ARG A 472 6.47 11.46 23.15
C ARG A 472 6.32 10.31 22.15
N LEU A 473 5.38 10.43 21.20
CA LEU A 473 5.09 9.41 20.19
C LEU A 473 5.81 9.64 18.86
N ARG A 474 6.80 10.53 18.81
CA ARG A 474 7.52 10.90 17.58
C ARG A 474 8.05 9.71 16.78
N TRP A 475 8.45 8.63 17.44
CA TRP A 475 8.99 7.44 16.80
C TRP A 475 7.98 6.31 16.63
N SER A 476 6.78 6.45 17.18
CA SER A 476 5.73 5.43 17.16
C SER A 476 4.99 5.35 15.83
N ALA A 477 5.10 6.37 14.98
CA ALA A 477 4.36 6.46 13.73
C ALA A 477 5.13 7.25 12.66
N GLY A 478 5.15 6.72 11.46
CA GLY A 478 5.62 7.43 10.28
C GLY A 478 4.59 8.45 9.77
N ASN A 479 3.29 8.14 9.94
CA ASN A 479 2.19 9.08 9.71
C ASN A 479 1.42 9.29 11.02
N PHE A 480 1.38 10.53 11.50
CA PHE A 480 0.76 10.89 12.78
C PHE A 480 -0.44 11.81 12.54
N TYR A 481 -1.57 11.51 13.17
CA TYR A 481 -2.83 12.20 12.99
C TYR A 481 -3.32 12.84 14.30
N ILE A 482 -3.93 14.00 14.21
CA ILE A 482 -4.54 14.70 15.35
C ILE A 482 -6.04 14.84 15.06
N ASN A 483 -6.86 14.28 15.94
CA ASN A 483 -8.33 14.28 15.84
C ASN A 483 -8.87 13.66 14.53
N ASP A 484 -8.13 12.71 13.97
CA ASP A 484 -8.57 11.89 12.83
C ASP A 484 -8.12 10.43 13.03
N LYS A 485 -8.73 9.50 12.28
CA LYS A 485 -8.33 8.08 12.33
C LYS A 485 -6.93 7.88 11.75
N PRO A 486 -6.17 6.86 12.18
CA PRO A 486 -4.79 6.63 11.73
C PRO A 486 -4.69 6.07 10.31
N THR A 487 -5.77 6.00 9.55
CA THR A 487 -5.84 5.44 8.19
C THR A 487 -6.51 6.41 7.22
N GLY A 488 -6.26 6.23 5.90
CA GLY A 488 -6.83 7.08 4.85
C GLY A 488 -5.89 8.20 4.42
N ALA A 489 -4.58 7.93 4.37
CA ALA A 489 -3.59 8.83 3.78
C ALA A 489 -3.94 9.15 2.33
N ILE A 490 -3.72 10.40 1.91
CA ILE A 490 -3.96 10.87 0.56
C ILE A 490 -2.62 11.21 -0.08
N VAL A 491 -2.39 10.71 -1.31
CA VAL A 491 -1.18 10.97 -2.09
C VAL A 491 -0.83 12.46 -2.11
N SER A 492 0.42 12.79 -1.87
CA SER A 492 0.94 14.16 -1.80
C SER A 492 0.48 15.00 -0.60
N ARG A 493 -0.56 14.57 0.17
CA ARG A 493 -0.98 15.27 1.40
C ARG A 493 -0.39 14.60 2.64
N GLN A 494 -0.46 13.28 2.71
CA GLN A 494 0.17 12.48 3.76
C GLN A 494 1.04 11.39 3.10
N PRO A 495 2.24 11.71 2.60
CA PRO A 495 3.15 10.70 2.05
C PRO A 495 3.33 9.54 3.02
N PHE A 496 3.09 8.33 2.52
CA PHE A 496 2.89 7.17 3.36
C PHE A 496 4.16 6.36 3.54
N GLY A 497 4.41 5.95 4.79
CA GLY A 497 5.51 5.07 5.14
C GLY A 497 5.77 5.09 6.63
N GLY A 498 6.23 3.95 7.16
CA GLY A 498 6.52 3.72 8.56
C GLY A 498 7.96 3.39 8.85
N ALA A 499 8.33 3.57 10.11
CA ALA A 499 9.64 3.21 10.66
C ALA A 499 9.57 1.90 11.45
N ARG A 500 10.68 1.53 12.12
CA ARG A 500 10.81 0.29 12.89
C ARG A 500 10.49 -0.92 12.00
N ARG A 501 9.70 -1.89 12.50
CA ARG A 501 9.30 -3.06 11.70
C ARG A 501 8.29 -2.75 10.60
N SER A 502 7.76 -1.53 10.51
CA SER A 502 6.81 -1.16 9.48
C SER A 502 7.43 -0.80 8.13
N GLY A 503 8.76 -0.71 8.04
CA GLY A 503 9.41 -0.55 6.74
C GLY A 503 10.53 0.46 6.70
N THR A 504 10.90 0.85 5.48
CA THR A 504 12.05 1.73 5.18
C THR A 504 11.68 3.21 5.13
N ASN A 505 10.41 3.53 5.30
CA ASN A 505 9.87 4.89 5.40
C ASN A 505 10.21 5.80 4.19
N ASP A 506 10.14 5.26 2.99
CA ASP A 506 10.49 5.97 1.75
C ASP A 506 9.38 6.89 1.23
N LYS A 507 8.31 7.08 2.00
CA LYS A 507 7.24 8.06 1.75
C LYS A 507 6.59 7.97 0.37
N ALA A 508 5.91 6.84 0.11
CA ALA A 508 5.10 6.65 -1.10
C ALA A 508 4.13 7.82 -1.30
N GLY A 509 3.93 8.26 -2.54
CA GLY A 509 3.15 9.45 -2.86
C GLY A 509 3.90 10.77 -2.62
N SER A 510 5.23 10.74 -2.69
CA SER A 510 6.11 11.90 -2.66
C SER A 510 7.33 11.74 -3.55
N LEU A 511 8.04 12.85 -3.76
CA LEU A 511 9.34 12.88 -4.42
C LEU A 511 10.35 11.90 -3.80
N LEU A 512 10.29 11.70 -2.47
CA LEU A 512 11.26 10.87 -1.73
C LEU A 512 11.24 9.41 -2.20
N ASN A 513 10.05 8.86 -2.49
CA ASN A 513 9.94 7.51 -3.01
C ASN A 513 10.57 7.37 -4.39
N LEU A 514 10.31 8.31 -5.30
CA LEU A 514 10.84 8.27 -6.66
C LEU A 514 12.36 8.41 -6.72
N LEU A 515 12.97 9.16 -5.79
CA LEU A 515 14.42 9.29 -5.68
C LEU A 515 15.12 7.96 -5.41
N ARG A 516 14.41 6.96 -4.88
CA ARG A 516 14.95 5.61 -4.70
C ARG A 516 15.20 4.90 -6.03
N TRP A 517 14.55 5.32 -7.10
CA TRP A 517 14.55 4.64 -8.38
C TRP A 517 15.39 5.33 -9.46
N VAL A 518 16.15 6.36 -9.08
CA VAL A 518 17.08 7.05 -9.97
C VAL A 518 18.49 7.10 -9.38
N THR A 519 19.50 7.14 -10.25
CA THR A 519 20.92 7.26 -9.86
C THR A 519 21.57 8.39 -10.67
N PRO A 520 21.86 9.56 -10.03
CA PRO A 520 22.44 10.69 -10.75
C PRO A 520 23.88 10.44 -11.15
N ARG A 521 24.22 10.83 -12.39
CA ARG A 521 25.60 10.98 -12.84
C ARG A 521 25.90 12.47 -12.93
N ASN A 522 26.90 12.94 -12.18
CA ASN A 522 27.33 14.32 -12.33
C ASN A 522 28.26 14.45 -13.54
N ILE A 523 28.00 15.43 -14.40
CA ILE A 523 28.81 15.77 -15.56
C ILE A 523 29.29 17.20 -15.36
N LYS A 524 30.61 17.38 -15.35
CA LYS A 524 31.28 18.67 -15.41
C LYS A 524 31.90 18.87 -16.78
N GLU A 525 31.59 19.94 -17.44
CA GLU A 525 32.18 20.37 -18.70
C GLU A 525 32.94 21.69 -18.47
N THR A 526 34.22 21.71 -18.80
CA THR A 526 35.05 22.90 -18.65
C THR A 526 35.27 23.56 -20.00
N ALA A 527 34.90 24.82 -20.12
CA ALA A 527 34.98 25.57 -21.39
C ALA A 527 36.42 25.91 -21.78
N VAL A 528 37.30 26.11 -20.80
CA VAL A 528 38.72 26.44 -21.03
C VAL A 528 39.60 25.45 -20.29
N LEU A 529 40.40 24.71 -21.04
CA LEU A 529 41.35 23.77 -20.47
C LEU A 529 42.55 24.50 -19.86
N PRO A 530 43.04 24.04 -18.71
CA PRO A 530 44.29 24.56 -18.16
C PRO A 530 45.45 24.15 -19.09
N ASP A 531 46.33 25.09 -19.37
CA ASP A 531 47.52 24.92 -20.21
C ASP A 531 48.81 24.68 -19.41
N ASP A 532 48.73 24.85 -18.10
CA ASP A 532 49.84 24.55 -17.17
C ASP A 532 49.32 23.66 -16.01
N TRP A 533 50.05 22.59 -15.72
CA TRP A 533 49.80 21.68 -14.61
C TRP A 533 50.22 22.25 -13.24
N ARG A 534 51.14 23.24 -13.26
CA ARG A 534 51.63 23.87 -12.03
C ARG A 534 50.56 24.73 -11.38
N ARG A 535 50.64 24.82 -10.07
CA ARG A 535 49.77 25.64 -9.26
C ARG A 535 50.52 26.91 -8.78
N PRO A 536 49.84 28.02 -8.49
CA PRO A 536 50.48 29.26 -8.10
C PRO A 536 51.46 29.14 -6.92
N PHE A 537 51.24 28.21 -6.00
CA PHE A 537 52.13 27.96 -4.86
C PHE A 537 53.44 27.29 -5.25
N MET A 538 53.58 26.80 -6.44
CA MET A 538 54.79 26.11 -6.94
C MET A 538 55.79 27.04 -7.58
N GLY A 539 55.48 28.34 -7.76
CA GLY A 539 56.32 29.38 -8.34
C GLY A 539 56.29 29.42 -9.86
#